data_7d5a909fe56f88da16dae27455b106fb
#
_entry.id   7d5a909fe56f88da16dae27455b106fb
#
_cell.length_a   1.000
_cell.length_b   1.000
_cell.length_c   1.000
_cell.angle_alpha   90.00
_cell.angle_beta   90.00
_cell.angle_gamma   90.00
#
_symmetry.space_group_name_H-M   'P 1'
#
loop_
_entity.id
_entity.type
_entity.pdbx_description
1 polymer ?
#
loop_
_entity_poly.entity_id
_entity_poly.type
_entity_poly.pdbx_seq_one_letter_code
_entity_poly.pdbx_strand_id
1 'polypeptide(L)'
;MSTPLPTVSIVIPAYNEEDTIKHCLVAAIGQTVPALEIIVVDNRSTDGTRAAVEAMRVAFPEANIRLLSQDAEQGITPTRNAGFDAATGDVIGRIDSDSAIEPDWVEQVQVAFATGEFDAASGSVEYYDMPMRNFGHHADDTFRKLQVKLAGDFVFLFGSNMALTKKAWLAVRDDVCPDREDLMHEDLDLAVHLALKGLKIGYVSAMVAGISARRMDSEPRDFLFYARRFERTYSAHGIRDPRLLTPMVVFLGLYPTLHAERWISGRAKAARPGQQPELQPE
;
A
#
# COMPACT_ATOMS: atom_id res chain seq x y z
N MET A 1 28.19 18.17 -9.41
CA MET A 1 28.04 17.25 -8.28
C MET A 1 26.64 16.67 -8.40
N SER A 2 26.48 15.35 -8.46
CA SER A 2 25.15 14.75 -8.47
C SER A 2 24.48 15.03 -7.12
N THR A 3 23.24 15.48 -7.14
CA THR A 3 22.43 15.60 -5.92
C THR A 3 22.32 14.21 -5.28
N PRO A 4 22.54 14.06 -3.97
CA PRO A 4 22.37 12.78 -3.31
C PRO A 4 20.93 12.28 -3.50
N LEU A 5 20.77 10.96 -3.66
CA LEU A 5 19.45 10.35 -3.75
C LEU A 5 18.70 10.53 -2.42
N PRO A 6 17.36 10.70 -2.46
CA PRO A 6 16.57 10.88 -1.24
C PRO A 6 16.60 9.63 -0.38
N THR A 7 16.59 9.79 0.94
CA THR A 7 16.44 8.70 1.90
C THR A 7 14.99 8.23 1.97
N VAL A 8 14.78 6.92 2.16
CA VAL A 8 13.44 6.32 2.18
C VAL A 8 13.15 5.68 3.53
N SER A 9 12.05 6.07 4.19
CA SER A 9 11.46 5.36 5.32
C SER A 9 10.34 4.46 4.80
N ILE A 10 10.31 3.17 5.18
CA ILE A 10 9.19 2.26 4.86
C ILE A 10 8.25 2.24 6.06
N VAL A 11 6.96 2.50 5.83
CA VAL A 11 5.89 2.46 6.84
C VAL A 11 4.94 1.30 6.55
N ILE A 12 4.71 0.47 7.56
CA ILE A 12 3.89 -0.75 7.49
C ILE A 12 2.84 -0.69 8.60
N PRO A 13 1.59 -0.28 8.30
CA PRO A 13 0.49 -0.42 9.25
C PRO A 13 0.16 -1.90 9.47
N ALA A 14 -0.05 -2.32 10.72
CA ALA A 14 -0.32 -3.71 11.07
C ALA A 14 -1.44 -3.84 12.11
N TYR A 15 -2.34 -4.80 11.87
CA TYR A 15 -3.37 -5.23 12.82
C TYR A 15 -3.71 -6.70 12.61
N ASN A 16 -3.34 -7.57 13.56
CA ASN A 16 -3.55 -9.02 13.50
C ASN A 16 -3.01 -9.66 12.20
N GLU A 17 -1.71 -9.50 11.97
CA GLU A 17 -0.99 -9.97 10.79
C GLU A 17 0.20 -10.87 11.15
N GLU A 18 0.08 -11.67 12.23
CA GLU A 18 1.16 -12.56 12.72
C GLU A 18 1.71 -13.49 11.65
N ASP A 19 0.84 -13.90 10.72
CA ASP A 19 1.16 -14.87 9.68
C ASP A 19 1.87 -14.24 8.46
N THR A 20 1.67 -12.93 8.21
CA THR A 20 2.15 -12.23 7.01
C THR A 20 3.29 -11.26 7.29
N ILE A 21 3.28 -10.61 8.45
CA ILE A 21 4.21 -9.51 8.76
C ILE A 21 5.68 -9.90 8.65
N LYS A 22 6.03 -11.13 9.00
CA LYS A 22 7.41 -11.63 8.88
C LYS A 22 7.88 -11.66 7.43
N HIS A 23 7.02 -12.12 6.52
CA HIS A 23 7.33 -12.16 5.08
C HIS A 23 7.49 -10.75 4.50
N CYS A 24 6.59 -9.84 4.86
CA CYS A 24 6.69 -8.44 4.49
C CYS A 24 8.01 -7.81 4.96
N LEU A 25 8.39 -8.05 6.22
CA LEU A 25 9.66 -7.55 6.77
C LEU A 25 10.88 -8.13 6.07
N VAL A 26 10.88 -9.42 5.72
CA VAL A 26 11.98 -10.03 4.95
C VAL A 26 12.17 -9.32 3.61
N ALA A 27 11.10 -9.01 2.89
CA ALA A 27 11.16 -8.27 1.63
C ALA A 27 11.65 -6.82 1.84
N ALA A 28 11.20 -6.15 2.91
CA ALA A 28 11.61 -4.79 3.23
C ALA A 28 13.09 -4.69 3.69
N ILE A 29 13.62 -5.73 4.34
CA ILE A 29 15.03 -5.83 4.76
C ILE A 29 15.93 -6.16 3.56
N GLY A 30 15.46 -7.06 2.66
CA GLY A 30 16.22 -7.60 1.55
C GLY A 30 16.42 -6.65 0.36
N GLN A 31 16.29 -5.35 0.55
CA GLN A 31 16.41 -4.37 -0.53
C GLN A 31 17.86 -4.20 -1.01
N THR A 32 18.06 -4.02 -2.32
CA THR A 32 19.37 -3.73 -2.94
C THR A 32 20.00 -2.45 -2.39
N VAL A 33 19.16 -1.45 -2.14
CA VAL A 33 19.50 -0.23 -1.40
C VAL A 33 18.72 -0.25 -0.10
N PRO A 34 19.37 -0.30 1.07
CA PRO A 34 18.66 -0.34 2.35
C PRO A 34 17.75 0.87 2.55
N ALA A 35 16.56 0.64 3.10
CA ALA A 35 15.76 1.74 3.62
C ALA A 35 16.48 2.41 4.81
N LEU A 36 16.26 3.70 5.00
CA LEU A 36 16.77 4.45 6.17
C LEU A 36 16.24 3.83 7.48
N GLU A 37 14.99 3.42 7.46
CA GLU A 37 14.28 2.78 8.57
C GLU A 37 13.03 2.04 8.05
N ILE A 38 12.61 1.03 8.79
CA ILE A 38 11.36 0.29 8.58
C ILE A 38 10.50 0.48 9.81
N ILE A 39 9.36 1.17 9.66
CA ILE A 39 8.46 1.52 10.76
C ILE A 39 7.22 0.64 10.68
N VAL A 40 7.10 -0.32 11.60
CA VAL A 40 5.85 -1.07 11.78
C VAL A 40 5.01 -0.34 12.83
N VAL A 41 3.78 -0.02 12.47
CA VAL A 41 2.83 0.61 13.40
C VAL A 41 1.75 -0.40 13.75
N ASP A 42 1.83 -0.95 14.95
CA ASP A 42 0.84 -1.87 15.49
C ASP A 42 -0.36 -1.13 16.03
N ASN A 43 -1.55 -1.48 15.56
CA ASN A 43 -2.79 -0.86 15.98
C ASN A 43 -3.64 -1.83 16.83
N ARG A 44 -3.14 -2.13 18.06
CA ARG A 44 -3.84 -2.99 19.02
C ARG A 44 -3.99 -4.45 18.58
N SER A 45 -2.97 -5.02 17.93
CA SER A 45 -3.00 -6.46 17.61
C SER A 45 -3.15 -7.31 18.89
N THR A 46 -3.95 -8.35 18.79
CA THR A 46 -4.25 -9.31 19.86
C THR A 46 -3.63 -10.69 19.62
N ASP A 47 -2.99 -10.87 18.45
CA ASP A 47 -2.27 -12.08 18.02
C ASP A 47 -0.76 -11.94 18.23
N GLY A 48 0.03 -12.77 17.56
CA GLY A 48 1.49 -12.78 17.62
C GLY A 48 2.19 -11.69 16.80
N THR A 49 1.48 -10.74 16.15
CA THR A 49 2.07 -9.70 15.28
C THR A 49 3.23 -8.96 15.93
N ARG A 50 3.05 -8.44 17.14
CA ARG A 50 4.08 -7.68 17.85
C ARG A 50 5.31 -8.54 18.16
N ALA A 51 5.08 -9.79 18.59
CA ALA A 51 6.15 -10.73 18.90
C ALA A 51 6.96 -11.08 17.64
N ALA A 52 6.29 -11.24 16.49
CA ALA A 52 6.93 -11.48 15.21
C ALA A 52 7.83 -10.30 14.78
N VAL A 53 7.37 -9.06 14.93
CA VAL A 53 8.16 -7.85 14.62
C VAL A 53 9.37 -7.74 15.55
N GLU A 54 9.21 -7.96 16.86
CA GLU A 54 10.32 -7.91 17.81
C GLU A 54 11.37 -8.99 17.53
N ALA A 55 10.96 -10.20 17.13
CA ALA A 55 11.88 -11.24 16.71
C ALA A 55 12.70 -10.82 15.49
N MET A 56 12.09 -10.15 14.50
CA MET A 56 12.80 -9.61 13.33
C MET A 56 13.77 -8.49 13.72
N ARG A 57 13.40 -7.59 14.63
CA ARG A 57 14.31 -6.55 15.15
C ARG A 57 15.56 -7.12 15.79
N VAL A 58 15.41 -8.21 16.55
CA VAL A 58 16.54 -8.89 17.19
C VAL A 58 17.40 -9.63 16.16
N ALA A 59 16.77 -10.26 15.16
CA ALA A 59 17.48 -11.02 14.13
C ALA A 59 18.25 -10.14 13.13
N PHE A 60 17.75 -8.91 12.85
CA PHE A 60 18.29 -7.97 11.86
C PHE A 60 18.51 -6.58 12.47
N PRO A 61 19.43 -6.41 13.42
CA PRO A 61 19.63 -5.15 14.14
C PRO A 61 20.08 -4.00 13.23
N GLU A 62 20.72 -4.31 12.09
CA GLU A 62 21.18 -3.35 11.09
C GLU A 62 20.04 -2.77 10.21
N ALA A 63 18.88 -3.43 10.18
CA ALA A 63 17.77 -3.00 9.32
C ALA A 63 16.96 -1.83 9.89
N ASN A 64 17.34 -1.31 11.08
CA ASN A 64 16.68 -0.18 11.75
C ASN A 64 15.14 -0.33 11.79
N ILE A 65 14.66 -1.49 12.23
CA ILE A 65 13.23 -1.75 12.39
C ILE A 65 12.74 -1.06 13.66
N ARG A 66 11.68 -0.25 13.53
CA ARG A 66 11.01 0.42 14.65
C ARG A 66 9.60 -0.12 14.78
N LEU A 67 9.21 -0.53 15.98
CA LEU A 67 7.84 -0.92 16.31
C LEU A 67 7.18 0.20 17.11
N LEU A 68 6.13 0.78 16.56
CA LEU A 68 5.32 1.80 17.21
C LEU A 68 3.96 1.23 17.60
N SER A 69 3.37 1.73 18.67
CA SER A 69 2.00 1.42 19.06
C SER A 69 1.08 2.61 18.73
N GLN A 70 -0.04 2.33 18.06
CA GLN A 70 -1.13 3.29 17.89
C GLN A 70 -2.34 2.78 18.68
N ASP A 71 -2.41 3.20 19.96
CA ASP A 71 -3.42 2.71 20.89
C ASP A 71 -4.56 3.71 21.10
N ALA A 72 -4.42 4.96 20.61
CA ALA A 72 -5.42 6.00 20.83
C ALA A 72 -6.70 5.74 20.04
N GLU A 73 -6.59 5.32 18.78
CA GLU A 73 -7.71 5.12 17.88
C GLU A 73 -7.47 3.88 17.00
N GLN A 74 -8.50 3.02 16.85
CA GLN A 74 -8.46 1.85 15.96
C GLN A 74 -8.77 2.28 14.53
N GLY A 75 -7.99 1.80 13.56
CA GLY A 75 -8.25 2.02 12.14
C GLY A 75 -6.98 2.22 11.32
N ILE A 76 -7.11 2.05 10.01
CA ILE A 76 -5.99 2.17 9.07
C ILE A 76 -5.47 3.61 8.99
N THR A 77 -6.35 4.60 8.97
CA THR A 77 -5.99 6.02 8.87
C THR A 77 -5.11 6.49 10.02
N PRO A 78 -5.48 6.33 11.31
CA PRO A 78 -4.64 6.75 12.42
C PRO A 78 -3.33 5.94 12.47
N THR A 79 -3.34 4.68 12.06
CA THR A 79 -2.16 3.83 12.04
C THR A 79 -1.14 4.32 10.99
N ARG A 80 -1.59 4.57 9.75
CA ARG A 80 -0.78 5.16 8.69
C ARG A 80 -0.23 6.52 9.10
N ASN A 81 -1.08 7.40 9.64
CA ASN A 81 -0.68 8.76 10.02
C ASN A 81 0.40 8.74 11.09
N ALA A 82 0.28 7.88 12.11
CA ALA A 82 1.30 7.72 13.15
C ALA A 82 2.66 7.29 12.56
N GLY A 83 2.66 6.39 11.58
CA GLY A 83 3.87 5.97 10.87
C GLY A 83 4.47 7.09 10.02
N PHE A 84 3.64 7.83 9.29
CA PHE A 84 4.09 8.95 8.46
C PHE A 84 4.65 10.10 9.29
N ASP A 85 4.07 10.38 10.44
CA ASP A 85 4.59 11.40 11.37
C ASP A 85 5.95 10.98 11.95
N ALA A 86 6.12 9.71 12.28
CA ALA A 86 7.34 9.16 12.86
C ALA A 86 8.48 8.94 11.85
N ALA A 87 8.20 8.92 10.54
CA ALA A 87 9.18 8.72 9.49
C ALA A 87 10.15 9.91 9.41
N THR A 88 11.44 9.62 9.24
CA THR A 88 12.52 10.61 9.20
C THR A 88 13.16 10.77 7.83
N GLY A 89 12.89 9.87 6.89
CA GLY A 89 13.38 9.92 5.52
C GLY A 89 12.77 11.07 4.70
N ASP A 90 13.47 11.44 3.64
CA ASP A 90 13.01 12.45 2.67
C ASP A 90 11.72 12.01 1.96
N VAL A 91 11.61 10.69 1.72
CA VAL A 91 10.47 10.02 1.11
C VAL A 91 9.94 8.96 2.07
N ILE A 92 8.63 8.90 2.21
CA ILE A 92 7.90 7.92 3.00
C ILE A 92 7.28 6.93 2.02
N GLY A 93 7.73 5.68 2.04
CA GLY A 93 7.07 4.57 1.35
C GLY A 93 6.05 3.90 2.27
N ARG A 94 4.90 3.54 1.76
CA ARG A 94 3.89 2.77 2.49
C ARG A 94 3.55 1.50 1.72
N ILE A 95 3.57 0.39 2.43
CA ILE A 95 3.16 -0.93 1.96
C ILE A 95 2.24 -1.58 3.00
N ASP A 96 1.43 -2.54 2.58
CA ASP A 96 0.61 -3.31 3.52
C ASP A 96 1.44 -4.41 4.20
N SER A 97 0.98 -4.87 5.36
CA SER A 97 1.64 -5.89 6.19
C SER A 97 1.67 -7.29 5.57
N ASP A 98 0.94 -7.49 4.48
CA ASP A 98 0.95 -8.70 3.65
C ASP A 98 1.63 -8.49 2.28
N SER A 99 2.25 -7.32 2.06
CA SER A 99 2.95 -7.02 0.81
C SER A 99 4.38 -7.58 0.80
N ALA A 100 4.85 -7.96 -0.38
CA ALA A 100 6.24 -8.33 -0.64
C ALA A 100 6.79 -7.44 -1.75
N ILE A 101 7.56 -6.42 -1.40
CA ILE A 101 8.16 -5.51 -2.38
C ILE A 101 9.34 -6.17 -3.08
N GLU A 102 9.52 -5.84 -4.38
CA GLU A 102 10.65 -6.33 -5.17
C GLU A 102 11.98 -5.82 -4.60
N PRO A 103 13.10 -6.55 -4.79
CA PRO A 103 14.38 -6.22 -4.15
C PRO A 103 14.94 -4.83 -4.47
N ASP A 104 14.57 -4.23 -5.59
CA ASP A 104 15.01 -2.90 -6.01
C ASP A 104 13.98 -1.78 -5.71
N TRP A 105 12.92 -2.08 -4.98
CA TRP A 105 11.80 -1.13 -4.74
C TRP A 105 12.28 0.19 -4.13
N VAL A 106 13.17 0.16 -3.13
CA VAL A 106 13.73 1.38 -2.50
C VAL A 106 14.53 2.19 -3.51
N GLU A 107 15.34 1.54 -4.34
CA GLU A 107 16.10 2.18 -5.41
C GLU A 107 15.18 2.87 -6.43
N GLN A 108 14.09 2.19 -6.84
CA GLN A 108 13.11 2.76 -7.76
C GLN A 108 12.38 3.97 -7.16
N VAL A 109 12.07 3.95 -5.86
CA VAL A 109 11.55 5.11 -5.14
C VAL A 109 12.56 6.25 -5.18
N GLN A 110 13.83 6.00 -4.85
CA GLN A 110 14.88 7.01 -4.86
C GLN A 110 15.02 7.66 -6.24
N VAL A 111 15.10 6.86 -7.30
CA VAL A 111 15.21 7.34 -8.68
C VAL A 111 14.01 8.18 -9.09
N ALA A 112 12.79 7.72 -8.79
CA ALA A 112 11.57 8.44 -9.13
C ALA A 112 11.47 9.81 -8.46
N PHE A 113 11.85 9.90 -7.18
CA PHE A 113 11.74 11.13 -6.40
C PHE A 113 12.95 12.07 -6.52
N ALA A 114 14.11 11.58 -6.99
CA ALA A 114 15.29 12.39 -7.21
C ALA A 114 15.09 13.50 -8.26
N THR A 115 14.17 13.30 -9.21
CA THR A 115 13.85 14.27 -10.25
C THR A 115 13.04 15.46 -9.75
N GLY A 116 12.35 15.32 -8.61
CA GLY A 116 11.38 16.30 -8.11
C GLY A 116 10.13 16.46 -8.99
N GLU A 117 9.88 15.51 -9.90
CA GLU A 117 8.71 15.51 -10.78
C GLU A 117 7.43 15.22 -10.00
N PHE A 118 7.51 14.37 -8.97
CA PHE A 118 6.38 13.92 -8.17
C PHE A 118 6.55 14.32 -6.69
N ASP A 119 5.43 14.67 -6.06
CA ASP A 119 5.32 14.83 -4.60
C ASP A 119 4.83 13.52 -3.95
N ALA A 120 4.07 12.72 -4.70
CA ALA A 120 3.64 11.38 -4.34
C ALA A 120 3.53 10.49 -5.58
N ALA A 121 3.62 9.17 -5.42
CA ALA A 121 3.44 8.21 -6.51
C ALA A 121 2.92 6.87 -5.99
N SER A 122 2.20 6.15 -6.86
CA SER A 122 1.91 4.73 -6.68
C SER A 122 2.77 3.88 -7.59
N GLY A 123 3.09 2.67 -7.14
CA GLY A 123 3.75 1.65 -7.94
C GLY A 123 2.78 0.64 -8.54
N SER A 124 3.33 -0.26 -9.38
CA SER A 124 2.61 -1.40 -9.91
C SER A 124 2.46 -2.50 -8.86
N VAL A 125 1.46 -3.38 -9.04
CA VAL A 125 1.29 -4.52 -8.15
C VAL A 125 1.26 -5.83 -8.93
N GLU A 126 1.69 -6.89 -8.25
CA GLU A 126 1.61 -8.25 -8.69
C GLU A 126 0.83 -9.08 -7.66
N TYR A 127 -0.18 -9.81 -8.11
CA TYR A 127 -0.96 -10.66 -7.21
C TYR A 127 -0.27 -12.03 -7.07
N TYR A 128 0.51 -12.23 -5.98
CA TYR A 128 1.33 -13.42 -5.80
C TYR A 128 0.51 -14.72 -5.59
N ASP A 129 -0.74 -14.62 -5.20
CA ASP A 129 -1.67 -15.73 -4.93
C ASP A 129 -2.72 -15.93 -6.05
N MET A 130 -2.51 -15.30 -7.22
CA MET A 130 -3.35 -15.47 -8.41
C MET A 130 -2.63 -16.27 -9.51
N PRO A 131 -3.36 -17.00 -10.38
CA PRO A 131 -2.76 -17.66 -11.54
C PRO A 131 -2.27 -16.62 -12.55
N MET A 132 -1.28 -17.02 -13.38
CA MET A 132 -0.77 -16.19 -14.48
C MET A 132 -0.23 -14.83 -14.00
N ARG A 133 0.59 -14.81 -12.93
CA ARG A 133 1.15 -13.63 -12.27
C ARG A 133 1.64 -12.56 -13.26
N ASN A 134 2.52 -12.93 -14.19
CA ASN A 134 3.09 -11.99 -15.16
C ASN A 134 2.04 -11.33 -16.06
N PHE A 135 1.03 -12.10 -16.52
CA PHE A 135 -0.07 -11.53 -17.31
C PHE A 135 -0.93 -10.59 -16.46
N GLY A 136 -1.24 -10.98 -15.24
CA GLY A 136 -1.98 -10.15 -14.28
C GLY A 136 -1.26 -8.84 -13.99
N HIS A 137 0.06 -8.89 -13.77
CA HIS A 137 0.89 -7.70 -13.57
C HIS A 137 0.85 -6.74 -14.78
N HIS A 138 1.05 -7.23 -16.00
CA HIS A 138 0.98 -6.39 -17.21
C HIS A 138 -0.40 -5.76 -17.41
N ALA A 139 -1.47 -6.50 -17.13
CA ALA A 139 -2.82 -6.00 -17.24
C ALA A 139 -3.10 -4.90 -16.20
N ASP A 140 -2.70 -5.11 -14.94
CA ASP A 140 -2.82 -4.13 -13.85
C ASP A 140 -2.01 -2.86 -14.15
N ASP A 141 -0.74 -3.01 -14.55
CA ASP A 141 0.13 -1.88 -14.91
C ASP A 141 -0.46 -1.05 -16.05
N THR A 142 -0.97 -1.70 -17.10
CA THR A 142 -1.63 -1.02 -18.22
C THR A 142 -2.89 -0.29 -17.76
N PHE A 143 -3.68 -0.92 -16.90
CA PHE A 143 -4.90 -0.34 -16.37
C PHE A 143 -4.60 0.89 -15.49
N ARG A 144 -3.61 0.82 -14.59
CA ARG A 144 -3.18 1.95 -13.75
C ARG A 144 -2.68 3.13 -14.57
N LYS A 145 -1.86 2.87 -15.60
CA LYS A 145 -1.43 3.91 -16.56
C LYS A 145 -2.60 4.60 -17.24
N LEU A 146 -3.62 3.83 -17.64
CA LEU A 146 -4.85 4.40 -18.22
C LEU A 146 -5.62 5.22 -17.18
N GLN A 147 -5.74 4.73 -15.95
CA GLN A 147 -6.41 5.47 -14.87
C GLN A 147 -5.75 6.81 -14.60
N VAL A 148 -4.42 6.87 -14.51
CA VAL A 148 -3.69 8.14 -14.35
C VAL A 148 -4.04 9.14 -15.46
N LYS A 149 -4.13 8.68 -16.72
CA LYS A 149 -4.52 9.54 -17.84
C LYS A 149 -5.98 10.02 -17.77
N LEU A 150 -6.87 9.21 -17.18
CA LEU A 150 -8.29 9.52 -17.08
C LEU A 150 -8.63 10.36 -15.84
N ALA A 151 -7.83 10.27 -14.79
CA ALA A 151 -8.12 10.88 -13.49
C ALA A 151 -8.02 12.42 -13.49
N GLY A 152 -7.37 13.03 -14.50
CA GLY A 152 -7.16 14.47 -14.53
C GLY A 152 -6.35 14.93 -13.32
N ASP A 153 -6.90 15.86 -12.54
CA ASP A 153 -6.22 16.41 -11.36
C ASP A 153 -6.22 15.46 -10.14
N PHE A 154 -7.09 14.45 -10.14
CA PHE A 154 -7.27 13.51 -9.01
C PHE A 154 -6.67 12.14 -9.31
N VAL A 155 -5.36 12.09 -9.50
CA VAL A 155 -4.63 10.83 -9.69
C VAL A 155 -4.70 10.00 -8.42
N PHE A 156 -4.93 8.69 -8.58
CA PHE A 156 -5.09 7.76 -7.46
C PHE A 156 -3.76 7.49 -6.73
N LEU A 157 -3.81 7.35 -5.41
CA LEU A 157 -2.82 6.62 -4.65
C LEU A 157 -3.39 5.24 -4.27
N PHE A 158 -2.51 4.26 -4.20
CA PHE A 158 -2.85 2.90 -3.78
C PHE A 158 -2.03 2.55 -2.56
N GLY A 159 -2.69 2.41 -1.43
CA GLY A 159 -2.07 2.23 -0.14
C GLY A 159 -1.16 1.00 -0.04
N SER A 160 -1.45 -0.07 -0.78
CA SER A 160 -0.61 -1.27 -0.81
C SER A 160 0.78 -1.06 -1.43
N ASN A 161 0.98 0.01 -2.22
CA ASN A 161 2.25 0.33 -2.87
C ASN A 161 2.30 1.81 -3.26
N MET A 162 2.70 2.68 -2.34
CA MET A 162 2.83 4.10 -2.61
C MET A 162 4.03 4.71 -1.90
N ALA A 163 4.47 5.87 -2.39
CA ALA A 163 5.45 6.71 -1.74
C ALA A 163 5.07 8.19 -1.87
N LEU A 164 5.48 9.01 -0.90
CA LEU A 164 5.29 10.46 -0.93
C LEU A 164 6.46 11.16 -0.23
N THR A 165 6.76 12.39 -0.63
CA THR A 165 7.78 13.17 0.07
C THR A 165 7.30 13.51 1.49
N LYS A 166 8.24 13.57 2.44
CA LYS A 166 7.93 14.03 3.81
C LYS A 166 7.30 15.43 3.78
N LYS A 167 7.73 16.26 2.85
CA LYS A 167 7.17 17.60 2.65
C LYS A 167 5.69 17.55 2.23
N ALA A 168 5.35 16.65 1.31
CA ALA A 168 3.96 16.47 0.87
C ALA A 168 3.07 16.00 2.02
N TRP A 169 3.53 15.03 2.82
CA TRP A 169 2.81 14.61 4.03
C TRP A 169 2.54 15.78 4.98
N LEU A 170 3.57 16.56 5.32
CA LEU A 170 3.45 17.69 6.24
C LEU A 170 2.50 18.79 5.72
N ALA A 171 2.31 18.88 4.40
CA ALA A 171 1.39 19.86 3.80
C ALA A 171 -0.10 19.48 3.92
N VAL A 172 -0.40 18.18 4.13
CA VAL A 172 -1.78 17.68 4.11
C VAL A 172 -2.21 16.96 5.40
N ARG A 173 -1.28 16.64 6.31
CA ARG A 173 -1.54 15.78 7.47
C ARG A 173 -2.68 16.26 8.39
N ASP A 174 -2.87 17.57 8.46
CA ASP A 174 -3.91 18.18 9.30
C ASP A 174 -5.27 18.29 8.54
N ASP A 175 -5.28 18.02 7.25
CA ASP A 175 -6.46 18.10 6.38
C ASP A 175 -7.08 16.71 6.11
N VAL A 176 -6.30 15.62 6.15
CA VAL A 176 -6.81 14.25 5.87
C VAL A 176 -7.93 13.85 6.81
N CYS A 177 -8.96 13.21 6.25
CA CYS A 177 -10.15 12.82 7.00
C CYS A 177 -9.82 11.73 8.04
N PRO A 178 -10.31 11.82 9.28
CA PRO A 178 -10.05 10.81 10.30
C PRO A 178 -10.74 9.46 10.04
N ASP A 179 -11.82 9.43 9.25
CA ASP A 179 -12.58 8.24 8.82
C ASP A 179 -12.77 7.17 9.92
N ARG A 180 -13.31 7.57 11.06
CA ARG A 180 -13.51 6.69 12.24
C ARG A 180 -14.44 5.51 12.00
N GLU A 181 -15.31 5.62 11.01
CA GLU A 181 -16.27 4.57 10.64
C GLU A 181 -15.76 3.64 9.54
N ASP A 182 -14.51 3.85 9.06
CA ASP A 182 -13.88 3.08 7.97
C ASP A 182 -14.76 3.00 6.71
N LEU A 183 -15.31 4.15 6.31
CA LEU A 183 -16.23 4.27 5.17
C LEU A 183 -15.55 4.65 3.86
N MET A 184 -14.34 5.19 3.92
CA MET A 184 -13.58 5.70 2.78
C MET A 184 -12.36 4.82 2.47
N HIS A 185 -11.74 5.07 1.34
CA HIS A 185 -10.38 4.65 1.05
C HIS A 185 -9.42 5.76 1.53
N GLU A 186 -8.62 5.47 2.54
CA GLU A 186 -7.74 6.45 3.18
C GLU A 186 -6.61 6.94 2.27
N ASP A 187 -6.21 6.10 1.30
CA ASP A 187 -5.22 6.43 0.28
C ASP A 187 -5.80 7.37 -0.80
N LEU A 188 -7.08 7.18 -1.18
CA LEU A 188 -7.78 8.11 -2.07
C LEU A 188 -8.07 9.44 -1.38
N ASP A 189 -8.44 9.43 -0.10
CA ASP A 189 -8.60 10.64 0.70
C ASP A 189 -7.30 11.45 0.71
N LEU A 190 -6.19 10.78 1.00
CA LEU A 190 -4.86 11.40 0.95
C LEU A 190 -4.56 11.97 -0.44
N ALA A 191 -4.86 11.22 -1.51
CA ALA A 191 -4.64 11.68 -2.88
C ALA A 191 -5.46 12.93 -3.21
N VAL A 192 -6.72 12.99 -2.78
CA VAL A 192 -7.57 14.19 -2.96
C VAL A 192 -6.95 15.40 -2.25
N HIS A 193 -6.51 15.26 -1.00
CA HIS A 193 -5.90 16.37 -0.26
C HIS A 193 -4.59 16.85 -0.90
N LEU A 194 -3.75 15.93 -1.40
CA LEU A 194 -2.55 16.28 -2.16
C LEU A 194 -2.89 17.08 -3.43
N ALA A 195 -3.87 16.61 -4.20
CA ALA A 195 -4.33 17.29 -5.41
C ALA A 195 -4.90 18.69 -5.11
N LEU A 196 -5.71 18.84 -4.05
CA LEU A 196 -6.25 20.13 -3.61
C LEU A 196 -5.17 21.14 -3.20
N LYS A 197 -3.99 20.66 -2.74
CA LYS A 197 -2.80 21.50 -2.47
C LYS A 197 -1.96 21.76 -3.73
N GLY A 198 -2.36 21.23 -4.90
CA GLY A 198 -1.61 21.37 -6.16
C GLY A 198 -0.33 20.52 -6.20
N LEU A 199 -0.22 19.50 -5.33
CA LEU A 199 0.90 18.56 -5.31
C LEU A 199 0.73 17.49 -6.40
N LYS A 200 1.84 17.10 -7.01
CA LYS A 200 1.85 16.21 -8.17
C LYS A 200 1.89 14.75 -7.74
N ILE A 201 0.90 13.99 -8.18
CA ILE A 201 0.83 12.55 -7.98
C ILE A 201 1.17 11.84 -9.29
N GLY A 202 2.09 10.89 -9.23
CA GLY A 202 2.55 10.09 -10.37
C GLY A 202 2.27 8.60 -10.24
N TYR A 203 2.68 7.89 -11.28
CA TYR A 203 2.69 6.43 -11.31
C TYR A 203 4.05 5.93 -11.81
N VAL A 204 4.67 5.06 -11.03
CA VAL A 204 6.01 4.52 -11.28
C VAL A 204 5.91 3.00 -11.43
N SER A 205 5.84 2.51 -12.67
CA SER A 205 5.71 1.06 -12.97
C SER A 205 6.81 0.21 -12.37
N ALA A 206 8.01 0.77 -12.21
CA ALA A 206 9.18 0.08 -11.68
C ALA A 206 9.12 -0.12 -10.14
N MET A 207 8.27 0.62 -9.42
CA MET A 207 8.00 0.37 -8.01
C MET A 207 7.05 -0.82 -7.89
N VAL A 208 7.55 -2.05 -7.89
CA VAL A 208 6.71 -3.26 -7.90
C VAL A 208 6.52 -3.82 -6.49
N ALA A 209 5.27 -4.10 -6.11
CA ALA A 209 4.94 -4.81 -4.88
C ALA A 209 4.04 -6.02 -5.15
N GLY A 210 4.43 -7.17 -4.63
CA GLY A 210 3.55 -8.34 -4.54
C GLY A 210 2.50 -8.10 -3.46
N ILE A 211 1.23 -8.32 -3.78
CA ILE A 211 0.10 -8.20 -2.85
C ILE A 211 -0.79 -9.43 -2.91
N SER A 212 -1.58 -9.66 -1.86
CA SER A 212 -2.57 -10.73 -1.85
C SER A 212 -3.87 -10.30 -2.52
N ALA A 213 -4.47 -11.20 -3.28
CA ALA A 213 -5.84 -11.05 -3.78
C ALA A 213 -6.90 -11.48 -2.75
N ARG A 214 -6.56 -11.63 -1.45
CA ARG A 214 -7.47 -12.09 -0.39
C ARG A 214 -8.77 -11.28 -0.29
N ARG A 215 -8.77 -10.05 -0.79
CA ARG A 215 -9.99 -9.24 -0.88
C ARG A 215 -11.07 -9.88 -1.79
N MET A 216 -10.65 -10.68 -2.77
CA MET A 216 -11.57 -11.43 -3.64
C MET A 216 -12.26 -12.61 -2.92
N ASP A 217 -11.76 -12.99 -1.72
CA ASP A 217 -12.36 -14.05 -0.90
C ASP A 217 -13.49 -13.54 0.01
N SER A 218 -13.67 -12.20 0.10
CA SER A 218 -14.75 -11.59 0.89
C SER A 218 -16.13 -12.01 0.38
N GLU A 219 -17.10 -12.04 1.28
CA GLU A 219 -18.51 -12.24 0.89
C GLU A 219 -18.97 -11.11 -0.06
N PRO A 220 -19.89 -11.37 -1.02
CA PRO A 220 -20.33 -10.38 -2.02
C PRO A 220 -20.81 -9.06 -1.42
N ARG A 221 -21.46 -9.11 -0.26
CA ARG A 221 -21.94 -7.92 0.46
C ARG A 221 -20.77 -7.07 0.95
N ASP A 222 -19.77 -7.70 1.54
CA ASP A 222 -18.61 -7.02 2.12
C ASP A 222 -17.72 -6.47 1.02
N PHE A 223 -17.57 -7.20 -0.08
CA PHE A 223 -16.86 -6.71 -1.26
C PHE A 223 -17.55 -5.49 -1.88
N LEU A 224 -18.88 -5.52 -2.01
CA LEU A 224 -19.65 -4.36 -2.49
C LEU A 224 -19.49 -3.16 -1.57
N PHE A 225 -19.53 -3.38 -0.24
CA PHE A 225 -19.31 -2.32 0.74
C PHE A 225 -17.91 -1.69 0.57
N TYR A 226 -16.89 -2.53 0.41
CA TYR A 226 -15.52 -2.09 0.14
C TYR A 226 -15.40 -1.33 -1.18
N ALA A 227 -15.94 -1.86 -2.28
CA ALA A 227 -15.89 -1.20 -3.58
C ALA A 227 -16.56 0.18 -3.56
N ARG A 228 -17.67 0.34 -2.82
CA ARG A 228 -18.36 1.63 -2.69
C ARG A 228 -17.61 2.68 -1.89
N ARG A 229 -16.49 2.34 -1.25
CA ARG A 229 -15.60 3.34 -0.63
C ARG A 229 -15.07 4.35 -1.65
N PHE A 230 -14.85 3.96 -2.92
CA PHE A 230 -14.50 4.90 -3.98
C PHE A 230 -15.52 6.03 -4.10
N GLU A 231 -16.80 5.69 -4.24
CA GLU A 231 -17.87 6.66 -4.34
C GLU A 231 -17.98 7.53 -3.08
N ARG A 232 -17.87 6.92 -1.91
CA ARG A 232 -17.98 7.63 -0.62
C ARG A 232 -16.82 8.62 -0.43
N THR A 233 -15.60 8.22 -0.74
CA THR A 233 -14.43 9.09 -0.62
C THR A 233 -14.60 10.33 -1.48
N TYR A 234 -14.90 10.19 -2.78
CA TYR A 234 -15.06 11.36 -3.64
C TYR A 234 -16.27 12.20 -3.25
N SER A 235 -17.37 11.57 -2.85
CA SER A 235 -18.57 12.29 -2.41
C SER A 235 -18.35 13.10 -1.15
N ALA A 236 -17.54 12.63 -0.21
CA ALA A 236 -17.16 13.34 1.01
C ALA A 236 -16.43 14.67 0.68
N HIS A 237 -15.69 14.70 -0.43
CA HIS A 237 -15.01 15.88 -0.93
C HIS A 237 -15.82 16.70 -1.94
N GLY A 238 -17.11 16.36 -2.18
CA GLY A 238 -17.94 17.04 -3.17
C GLY A 238 -17.55 16.79 -4.62
N ILE A 239 -16.67 15.81 -4.89
CA ILE A 239 -16.19 15.47 -6.23
C ILE A 239 -17.18 14.51 -6.88
N ARG A 240 -17.67 14.87 -8.07
CA ARG A 240 -18.66 14.10 -8.84
C ARG A 240 -18.18 13.87 -10.26
N ASP A 241 -17.08 13.12 -10.40
CA ASP A 241 -16.52 12.75 -11.69
C ASP A 241 -16.64 11.23 -11.89
N PRO A 242 -17.48 10.74 -12.84
CA PRO A 242 -17.66 9.31 -13.05
C PRO A 242 -16.39 8.59 -13.53
N ARG A 243 -15.41 9.30 -14.10
CA ARG A 243 -14.12 8.72 -14.52
C ARG A 243 -13.34 8.18 -13.33
N LEU A 244 -13.48 8.80 -12.16
CA LEU A 244 -12.82 8.40 -10.92
C LEU A 244 -13.43 7.14 -10.30
N LEU A 245 -14.61 6.71 -10.75
CA LEU A 245 -15.26 5.47 -10.32
C LEU A 245 -14.87 4.26 -11.18
N THR A 246 -14.02 4.45 -12.18
CA THR A 246 -13.55 3.36 -13.07
C THR A 246 -12.95 2.18 -12.29
N PRO A 247 -12.10 2.36 -11.25
CA PRO A 247 -11.60 1.24 -10.46
C PRO A 247 -12.72 0.44 -9.78
N MET A 248 -13.71 1.12 -9.22
CA MET A 248 -14.88 0.48 -8.60
C MET A 248 -15.63 -0.39 -9.60
N VAL A 249 -15.90 0.14 -10.80
CA VAL A 249 -16.63 -0.59 -11.85
C VAL A 249 -15.84 -1.81 -12.30
N VAL A 250 -14.54 -1.68 -12.50
CA VAL A 250 -13.66 -2.80 -12.90
C VAL A 250 -13.62 -3.86 -11.80
N PHE A 251 -13.44 -3.49 -10.53
CA PHE A 251 -13.45 -4.42 -9.41
C PHE A 251 -14.76 -5.18 -9.28
N LEU A 252 -15.90 -4.48 -9.38
CA LEU A 252 -17.23 -5.10 -9.34
C LEU A 252 -17.45 -6.05 -10.52
N GLY A 253 -16.95 -5.70 -11.71
CA GLY A 253 -17.05 -6.54 -12.91
C GLY A 253 -16.19 -7.82 -12.85
N LEU A 254 -14.97 -7.72 -12.28
CA LEU A 254 -14.03 -8.83 -12.17
C LEU A 254 -14.35 -9.76 -10.98
N TYR A 255 -14.93 -9.22 -9.92
CA TYR A 255 -15.15 -9.94 -8.66
C TYR A 255 -15.81 -11.31 -8.84
N PRO A 256 -16.94 -11.46 -9.55
CA PRO A 256 -17.62 -12.77 -9.64
C PRO A 256 -16.71 -13.86 -10.22
N THR A 257 -15.95 -13.52 -11.25
CA THR A 257 -15.04 -14.46 -11.94
C THR A 257 -13.86 -14.83 -11.07
N LEU A 258 -13.21 -13.83 -10.46
CA LEU A 258 -12.04 -14.05 -9.62
C LEU A 258 -12.40 -14.75 -8.30
N HIS A 259 -13.52 -14.40 -7.70
CA HIS A 259 -14.05 -15.05 -6.51
C HIS A 259 -14.34 -16.55 -6.78
N ALA A 260 -15.03 -16.86 -7.89
CA ALA A 260 -15.31 -18.24 -8.27
C ALA A 260 -14.02 -19.03 -8.59
N GLU A 261 -13.06 -18.43 -9.29
CA GLU A 261 -11.77 -19.07 -9.58
C GLU A 261 -11.02 -19.41 -8.28
N ARG A 262 -10.91 -18.47 -7.36
CA ARG A 262 -10.24 -18.68 -6.08
C ARG A 262 -10.92 -19.73 -5.22
N TRP A 263 -12.26 -19.76 -5.23
CA TRP A 263 -13.03 -20.77 -4.51
C TRP A 263 -12.84 -22.18 -5.11
N ILE A 264 -12.89 -22.34 -6.44
CA ILE A 264 -12.70 -23.61 -7.14
C ILE A 264 -11.27 -24.13 -6.98
N SER A 265 -10.28 -23.26 -7.13
CA SER A 265 -8.86 -23.63 -7.02
C SER A 265 -8.40 -23.91 -5.59
N GLY A 266 -9.24 -23.65 -4.58
CA GLY A 266 -8.90 -23.76 -3.17
C GLY A 266 -7.98 -22.66 -2.64
N ARG A 267 -7.65 -21.67 -3.47
CA ARG A 267 -6.80 -20.52 -3.08
C ARG A 267 -7.45 -19.64 -2.03
N ALA A 268 -8.78 -19.54 -2.03
CA ALA A 268 -9.53 -18.88 -0.97
C ALA A 268 -9.30 -19.50 0.42
N LYS A 269 -8.96 -20.80 0.47
CA LYS A 269 -8.60 -21.49 1.71
C LYS A 269 -7.11 -21.40 2.02
N ALA A 270 -6.27 -21.34 1.00
CA ALA A 270 -4.79 -21.22 1.09
C ALA A 270 -4.32 -19.80 1.43
N ALA A 271 -5.11 -18.79 1.13
CA ALA A 271 -4.86 -17.40 1.51
C ALA A 271 -5.07 -17.14 3.01
N ARG A 272 -5.37 -18.17 3.80
CA ARG A 272 -5.16 -18.11 5.24
C ARG A 272 -3.65 -18.10 5.47
N PRO A 273 -3.15 -17.11 6.21
CA PRO A 273 -1.74 -16.93 6.46
C PRO A 273 -1.16 -18.24 7.03
N GLY A 274 -0.02 -18.70 6.50
CA GLY A 274 0.67 -19.90 6.94
C GLY A 274 1.03 -20.92 5.86
N GLN A 275 0.49 -20.82 4.63
CA GLN A 275 0.84 -21.71 3.51
C GLN A 275 1.15 -20.92 2.22
N GLN A 276 2.16 -20.07 2.29
CA GLN A 276 2.72 -19.51 1.07
C GLN A 276 3.76 -20.48 0.50
N PRO A 277 3.81 -20.68 -0.84
CA PRO A 277 4.90 -21.40 -1.45
C PRO A 277 6.20 -20.64 -1.15
N GLU A 278 7.21 -21.37 -0.67
CA GLU A 278 8.57 -20.85 -0.54
C GLU A 278 9.00 -20.23 -1.88
N LEU A 279 9.33 -18.96 -1.86
CA LEU A 279 10.09 -18.35 -2.95
C LEU A 279 11.44 -19.08 -2.96
N GLN A 280 11.62 -19.99 -3.91
CA GLN A 280 12.93 -20.61 -4.14
C GLN A 280 13.83 -19.51 -4.69
N PRO A 281 14.97 -19.23 -4.07
CA PRO A 281 16.00 -18.39 -4.70
C PRO A 281 16.55 -19.17 -5.90
N GLU A 282 16.48 -18.56 -7.10
CA GLU A 282 17.32 -18.95 -8.22
C GLU A 282 18.76 -18.46 -8.03
#